data_fb18d2ba3539b7c29629702db8f13ff9
#
_entry.id   fb18d2ba3539b7c29629702db8f13ff9
#
_cell.length_a   1.000
_cell.length_b   1.000
_cell.length_c   1.000
_cell.angle_alpha   90.00
_cell.angle_beta   90.00
_cell.angle_gamma   90.00
#
_symmetry.space_group_name_H-M   'P 1'
#
loop_
_entity.id
_entity.type
_entity.pdbx_description
1 polymer ?
#
loop_
_entity_poly.entity_id
_entity_poly.type
_entity_poly.pdbx_seq_one_letter_code
_entity_poly.pdbx_strand_id
1 'polypeptide(L)'
;MADDAGAARGSGGPGDPGMGNHGGFLGDFCSRIRGRGKAEDKEWMPVTKLGCLSLEEIHLFSLPIKESEIIDLFLGASLKDEVLITPVQKQTRAGQRTRFKAFVAIGDYNGRVTLGVKCSKEAATATHRAIILAKLSTVPMRRGYWGNKIGKPHTDPCKVTGHCGSVLVRLIPAPRDTGIVSAPVPKKLLMMAGISDCYTSAQGCTATLGNFAKATFDAISKTYSYLTPDLSKETVLTKSPYQEFTDHFVKTHTRVSVQRTQAPAVAIT
;
A
#
# COMPACT_ATOMS: atom_id res chain seq x y z
N MET A 1 -16.42 -43.77 64.22
CA MET A 1 -17.43 -42.96 64.94
C MET A 1 -17.47 -41.63 64.20
N ALA A 2 -18.44 -41.52 63.48
CA ALA A 2 -19.51 -40.52 63.43
C ALA A 2 -19.03 -39.17 62.85
N ASP A 3 -19.42 -38.87 61.60
CA ASP A 3 -20.55 -38.00 61.22
C ASP A 3 -20.22 -36.52 61.51
N ASP A 4 -20.31 -35.63 60.61
CA ASP A 4 -21.52 -35.16 59.93
C ASP A 4 -21.20 -34.12 58.85
N ALA A 5 -22.15 -33.96 57.94
CA ALA A 5 -22.17 -33.09 56.79
C ALA A 5 -22.23 -31.60 57.11
N GLY A 6 -21.70 -30.78 56.25
CA GLY A 6 -21.89 -29.32 56.29
C GLY A 6 -21.56 -28.64 54.97
N ALA A 7 -22.58 -28.43 54.15
CA ALA A 7 -22.50 -27.62 52.95
C ALA A 7 -22.25 -26.15 53.26
N ALA A 8 -21.31 -25.49 52.57
CA ALA A 8 -21.24 -24.04 52.47
C ALA A 8 -20.64 -23.58 51.18
N ARG A 9 -21.49 -23.03 50.35
CA ARG A 9 -21.45 -21.89 49.45
C ARG A 9 -20.08 -21.38 49.05
N GLY A 10 -19.82 -21.50 47.75
CA GLY A 10 -18.74 -20.82 47.06
C GLY A 10 -18.92 -19.32 47.02
N SER A 11 -17.86 -18.60 47.34
CA SER A 11 -17.69 -17.18 47.02
C SER A 11 -16.90 -17.09 45.74
N GLY A 12 -17.52 -16.52 44.72
CA GLY A 12 -16.87 -16.24 43.46
C GLY A 12 -15.76 -15.22 43.62
N GLY A 13 -14.56 -15.56 43.20
CA GLY A 13 -13.47 -14.63 43.00
C GLY A 13 -13.72 -13.75 41.78
N PRO A 14 -13.27 -12.48 41.80
CA PRO A 14 -13.43 -11.60 40.66
C PRO A 14 -12.54 -12.08 39.50
N GLY A 15 -13.18 -12.24 38.37
CA GLY A 15 -12.50 -12.59 37.12
C GLY A 15 -11.50 -11.53 36.70
N ASP A 16 -10.34 -12.01 36.35
CA ASP A 16 -9.24 -11.28 35.73
C ASP A 16 -9.74 -10.58 34.46
N PRO A 17 -9.55 -9.26 34.28
CA PRO A 17 -9.91 -8.61 33.02
C PRO A 17 -8.91 -9.02 31.95
N GLY A 18 -9.33 -9.95 31.11
CA GLY A 18 -8.60 -10.35 29.92
C GLY A 18 -8.19 -9.12 29.11
N MET A 19 -6.91 -8.98 28.89
CA MET A 19 -6.27 -7.96 28.07
C MET A 19 -6.78 -8.08 26.64
N GLY A 20 -7.87 -7.35 26.34
CA GLY A 20 -8.46 -7.28 25.01
C GLY A 20 -7.50 -6.63 24.04
N ASN A 21 -7.19 -7.38 23.01
CA ASN A 21 -6.40 -6.98 21.87
C ASN A 21 -6.99 -5.72 21.19
N HIS A 22 -6.42 -4.55 21.42
CA HIS A 22 -6.85 -3.24 20.87
C HIS A 22 -6.52 -3.04 19.38
N GLY A 23 -6.19 -4.11 18.65
CA GLY A 23 -5.89 -4.02 17.21
C GLY A 23 -7.08 -4.00 16.27
N GLY A 24 -8.31 -4.31 16.73
CA GLY A 24 -9.47 -4.54 15.86
C GLY A 24 -10.42 -3.35 15.65
N PHE A 25 -10.30 -2.28 16.43
CA PHE A 25 -11.33 -1.23 16.45
C PHE A 25 -11.33 -0.31 15.21
N LEU A 26 -10.20 -0.06 14.58
CA LEU A 26 -10.11 0.81 13.41
C LEU A 26 -10.43 0.07 12.09
N GLY A 27 -10.14 -1.21 12.00
CA GLY A 27 -10.49 -2.03 10.83
C GLY A 27 -12.00 -2.20 10.67
N ASP A 28 -12.71 -2.42 11.79
CA ASP A 28 -14.17 -2.59 11.79
C ASP A 28 -14.92 -1.27 11.56
N PHE A 29 -14.32 -0.13 11.92
CA PHE A 29 -14.90 1.19 11.65
C PHE A 29 -14.87 1.55 10.16
N CYS A 30 -13.82 1.19 9.44
CA CYS A 30 -13.75 1.38 7.98
C CYS A 30 -14.75 0.48 7.23
N SER A 31 -15.00 -0.75 7.71
CA SER A 31 -15.98 -1.64 7.09
C SER A 31 -17.43 -1.23 7.41
N ARG A 32 -17.69 -0.64 8.59
CA ARG A 32 -19.03 -0.14 8.95
C ARG A 32 -19.44 1.15 8.25
N ILE A 33 -18.52 1.98 7.79
CA ILE A 33 -18.86 3.17 6.96
C ILE A 33 -19.31 2.73 5.56
N ARG A 34 -18.95 1.54 5.09
CA ARG A 34 -19.49 0.92 3.87
C ARG A 34 -20.93 0.41 4.02
N GLY A 35 -21.48 0.32 5.23
CA GLY A 35 -22.72 -0.39 5.55
C GLY A 35 -23.98 0.46 5.70
N ARG A 36 -24.06 1.71 5.23
CA ARG A 36 -25.30 2.49 5.33
C ARG A 36 -25.65 3.22 4.03
N GLY A 37 -26.14 2.45 3.10
CA GLY A 37 -26.72 2.86 1.84
C GLY A 37 -26.83 1.63 0.98
N LYS A 38 -28.04 1.10 0.77
CA LYS A 38 -28.37 0.25 -0.36
C LYS A 38 -28.29 1.15 -1.61
N ALA A 39 -27.05 1.55 -1.96
CA ALA A 39 -26.73 1.97 -3.31
C ALA A 39 -26.52 0.65 -4.05
N GLU A 40 -27.31 0.43 -5.10
CA GLU A 40 -27.01 -0.54 -6.13
C GLU A 40 -25.49 -0.48 -6.36
N ASP A 41 -24.81 -1.60 -6.20
CA ASP A 41 -23.40 -1.74 -6.54
C ASP A 41 -23.30 -1.45 -8.03
N LYS A 42 -23.18 -0.17 -8.38
CA LYS A 42 -22.80 0.23 -9.73
C LYS A 42 -21.39 -0.30 -9.91
N GLU A 43 -21.28 -1.40 -10.63
CA GLU A 43 -19.98 -1.90 -11.08
C GLU A 43 -19.26 -0.72 -11.73
N TRP A 44 -18.16 -0.32 -11.13
CA TRP A 44 -17.34 0.74 -11.69
C TRP A 44 -16.75 0.23 -13.01
N MET A 45 -17.11 0.88 -14.10
CA MET A 45 -16.54 0.58 -15.41
C MET A 45 -15.36 1.51 -15.69
N PRO A 46 -14.20 0.97 -16.11
CA PRO A 46 -13.04 1.78 -16.41
C PRO A 46 -13.33 2.73 -17.58
N VAL A 47 -13.25 4.03 -17.31
CA VAL A 47 -13.43 5.08 -18.33
C VAL A 47 -12.12 5.31 -19.08
N THR A 48 -10.99 5.05 -18.43
CA THR A 48 -9.66 5.24 -19.00
C THR A 48 -9.14 3.94 -19.63
N LYS A 49 -8.30 4.10 -20.65
CA LYS A 49 -7.65 2.97 -21.33
C LYS A 49 -6.75 2.14 -20.41
N LEU A 50 -6.22 2.76 -19.33
CA LEU A 50 -5.43 2.06 -18.31
C LEU A 50 -6.24 0.98 -17.57
N GLY A 51 -7.54 1.18 -17.40
CA GLY A 51 -8.40 0.18 -16.79
C GLY A 51 -8.66 -1.05 -17.66
N CYS A 52 -8.31 -0.99 -18.96
CA CYS A 52 -8.42 -2.12 -19.88
C CYS A 52 -7.11 -2.92 -20.00
N LEU A 53 -5.99 -2.39 -19.48
CA LEU A 53 -4.70 -3.07 -19.46
C LEU A 53 -4.59 -3.92 -18.18
N SER A 54 -3.84 -5.01 -18.27
CA SER A 54 -3.51 -5.78 -17.07
C SER A 54 -2.61 -4.97 -16.13
N LEU A 55 -2.67 -5.24 -14.81
CA LEU A 55 -1.84 -4.55 -13.84
C LEU A 55 -0.33 -4.77 -14.10
N GLU A 56 0.03 -5.93 -14.63
CA GLU A 56 1.41 -6.28 -14.99
C GLU A 56 1.92 -5.42 -16.16
N GLU A 57 1.10 -5.19 -17.17
CA GLU A 57 1.44 -4.29 -18.29
C GLU A 57 1.60 -2.85 -17.82
N ILE A 58 0.73 -2.37 -16.92
CA ILE A 58 0.84 -1.04 -16.34
C ILE A 58 2.19 -0.87 -15.63
N HIS A 59 2.61 -1.87 -14.85
CA HIS A 59 3.90 -1.84 -14.17
C HIS A 59 5.08 -2.00 -15.13
N LEU A 60 4.99 -2.87 -16.12
CA LEU A 60 6.04 -3.10 -17.12
C LEU A 60 6.38 -1.81 -17.87
N PHE A 61 5.37 -1.06 -18.29
CA PHE A 61 5.56 0.21 -19.01
C PHE A 61 5.64 1.42 -18.08
N SER A 62 5.66 1.23 -16.76
CA SER A 62 5.72 2.30 -15.75
C SER A 62 4.67 3.39 -15.97
N LEU A 63 3.45 2.99 -16.35
CA LEU A 63 2.37 3.93 -16.62
C LEU A 63 1.82 4.52 -15.31
N PRO A 64 1.63 5.86 -15.21
CA PRO A 64 1.12 6.47 -13.99
C PRO A 64 -0.37 6.17 -13.81
N ILE A 65 -0.74 5.51 -12.71
CA ILE A 65 -2.12 5.25 -12.32
C ILE A 65 -2.69 6.52 -11.68
N LYS A 66 -3.82 7.02 -12.19
CA LYS A 66 -4.50 8.22 -11.69
C LYS A 66 -5.79 7.90 -10.93
N GLU A 67 -6.35 6.73 -11.15
CA GLU A 67 -7.62 6.28 -10.57
C GLU A 67 -7.36 5.14 -9.59
N SER A 68 -7.80 5.31 -8.34
CA SER A 68 -7.61 4.30 -7.29
C SER A 68 -8.47 3.06 -7.50
N GLU A 69 -9.60 3.24 -8.19
CA GLU A 69 -10.59 2.22 -8.49
C GLU A 69 -10.03 1.12 -9.41
N ILE A 70 -9.04 1.44 -10.25
CA ILE A 70 -8.32 0.46 -11.09
C ILE A 70 -7.68 -0.61 -10.21
N ILE A 71 -7.01 -0.20 -9.13
CA ILE A 71 -6.39 -1.13 -8.20
C ILE A 71 -7.42 -1.95 -7.44
N ASP A 72 -8.57 -1.34 -7.09
CA ASP A 72 -9.68 -2.06 -6.45
C ASP A 72 -10.31 -3.09 -7.37
N LEU A 73 -10.39 -2.81 -8.66
CA LEU A 73 -10.90 -3.74 -9.66
C LEU A 73 -9.99 -4.99 -9.77
N PHE A 74 -8.67 -4.80 -9.83
CA PHE A 74 -7.73 -5.92 -10.02
C PHE A 74 -7.39 -6.67 -8.73
N LEU A 75 -7.23 -5.97 -7.61
CA LEU A 75 -6.71 -6.52 -6.36
C LEU A 75 -7.68 -6.45 -5.18
N GLY A 76 -8.81 -5.76 -5.31
CA GLY A 76 -9.71 -5.34 -4.24
C GLY A 76 -9.84 -6.26 -3.04
N ALA A 77 -10.17 -7.53 -3.27
CA ALA A 77 -10.40 -8.49 -2.19
C ALA A 77 -9.11 -8.99 -1.48
N SER A 78 -7.95 -8.93 -2.16
CA SER A 78 -6.67 -9.41 -1.62
C SER A 78 -5.91 -8.35 -0.83
N LEU A 79 -6.27 -7.07 -0.97
CA LEU A 79 -5.58 -5.96 -0.33
C LEU A 79 -5.90 -5.88 1.16
N LYS A 80 -4.84 -5.85 1.97
CA LYS A 80 -4.91 -5.55 3.40
C LYS A 80 -4.17 -4.26 3.69
N ASP A 81 -4.73 -3.46 4.58
CA ASP A 81 -4.19 -2.16 4.96
C ASP A 81 -3.74 -2.14 6.43
N GLU A 82 -2.66 -1.44 6.69
CA GLU A 82 -2.21 -1.06 8.02
C GLU A 82 -2.01 0.44 8.12
N VAL A 83 -2.54 1.02 9.20
CA VAL A 83 -2.55 2.47 9.39
C VAL A 83 -1.72 2.86 10.60
N LEU A 84 -0.79 3.79 10.41
CA LEU A 84 -0.06 4.47 11.47
C LEU A 84 -0.44 5.96 11.47
N ILE A 85 -1.06 6.41 12.57
CA ILE A 85 -1.46 7.80 12.72
C ILE A 85 -0.57 8.49 13.75
N THR A 86 -0.01 9.64 13.38
CA THR A 86 0.80 10.47 14.27
C THR A 86 0.22 11.87 14.35
N PRO A 87 0.00 12.41 15.56
CA PRO A 87 -0.37 13.82 15.72
C PRO A 87 0.82 14.72 15.40
N VAL A 88 0.58 15.80 14.68
CA VAL A 88 1.57 16.82 14.35
C VAL A 88 1.06 18.17 14.83
N GLN A 89 1.82 18.86 15.65
CA GLN A 89 1.41 20.11 16.28
C GLN A 89 2.24 21.28 15.79
N LYS A 90 1.59 22.40 15.53
CA LYS A 90 2.20 23.69 15.29
C LYS A 90 1.84 24.63 16.43
N GLN A 91 2.84 25.19 17.08
CA GLN A 91 2.63 26.20 18.13
C GLN A 91 2.17 27.52 17.53
N THR A 92 1.12 28.10 18.09
CA THR A 92 0.62 29.45 17.79
C THR A 92 0.53 30.26 19.09
N ARG A 93 0.28 31.58 19.00
CA ARG A 93 0.13 32.45 20.20
C ARG A 93 -1.04 32.00 21.07
N ALA A 94 -2.12 31.49 20.48
CA ALA A 94 -3.33 31.05 21.18
C ALA A 94 -3.32 29.57 21.58
N GLY A 95 -2.20 28.84 21.44
CA GLY A 95 -2.09 27.43 21.77
C GLY A 95 -1.53 26.60 20.63
N GLN A 96 -1.82 25.29 20.64
CA GLN A 96 -1.31 24.32 19.69
C GLN A 96 -2.36 23.98 18.65
N ARG A 97 -1.98 24.07 17.35
CA ARG A 97 -2.83 23.55 16.26
C ARG A 97 -2.40 22.13 15.92
N THR A 98 -3.24 21.16 16.27
CA THR A 98 -3.00 19.74 16.00
C THR A 98 -3.55 19.35 14.63
N ARG A 99 -2.77 18.57 13.88
CA ARG A 99 -3.18 17.84 12.69
C ARG A 99 -2.76 16.38 12.81
N PHE A 100 -3.45 15.52 12.11
CA PHE A 100 -3.14 14.10 12.09
C PHE A 100 -2.48 13.74 10.76
N LYS A 101 -1.32 13.10 10.85
CA LYS A 101 -0.60 12.56 9.70
C LYS A 101 -0.77 11.05 9.70
N ALA A 102 -1.46 10.53 8.68
CA ALA A 102 -1.66 9.11 8.47
C ALA A 102 -0.62 8.58 7.47
N PHE A 103 0.02 7.49 7.85
CA PHE A 103 0.83 6.64 6.99
C PHE A 103 0.05 5.35 6.81
N VAL A 104 -0.28 5.00 5.58
CA VAL A 104 -1.03 3.79 5.25
C VAL A 104 -0.18 2.93 4.36
N ALA A 105 0.07 1.71 4.81
CA ALA A 105 0.68 0.67 4.00
C ALA A 105 -0.42 -0.28 3.53
N ILE A 106 -0.43 -0.63 2.25
CA ILE A 106 -1.35 -1.63 1.69
C ILE A 106 -0.53 -2.66 0.93
N GLY A 107 -0.90 -3.92 1.05
CA GLY A 107 -0.24 -5.00 0.33
C GLY A 107 -1.15 -6.21 0.12
N ASP A 108 -0.79 -7.02 -0.86
CA ASP A 108 -1.50 -8.25 -1.24
C ASP A 108 -0.85 -9.52 -0.71
N TYR A 109 0.28 -9.42 0.02
CA TYR A 109 1.12 -10.53 0.48
C TYR A 109 1.68 -11.39 -0.64
N ASN A 110 1.54 -10.97 -1.89
CA ASN A 110 1.98 -11.74 -3.06
C ASN A 110 2.96 -10.99 -3.98
N GLY A 111 3.57 -9.93 -3.49
CA GLY A 111 4.60 -9.20 -4.23
C GLY A 111 4.21 -7.79 -4.66
N ARG A 112 3.13 -7.23 -4.11
CA ARG A 112 2.77 -5.83 -4.34
C ARG A 112 2.61 -5.13 -3.01
N VAL A 113 3.20 -3.95 -2.90
CA VAL A 113 3.14 -3.13 -1.69
C VAL A 113 2.99 -1.66 -2.08
N THR A 114 2.34 -0.91 -1.23
CA THR A 114 2.06 0.50 -1.41
C THR A 114 2.28 1.28 -0.14
N LEU A 115 2.57 2.56 -0.25
CA LEU A 115 2.68 3.45 0.89
C LEU A 115 2.07 4.81 0.56
N GLY A 116 1.02 5.19 1.30
CA GLY A 116 0.38 6.49 1.19
C GLY A 116 0.57 7.34 2.43
N VAL A 117 0.77 8.64 2.26
CA VAL A 117 0.93 9.58 3.38
C VAL A 117 0.08 10.82 3.15
N LYS A 118 -0.79 11.12 4.11
CA LYS A 118 -1.60 12.35 4.08
C LYS A 118 -1.75 12.95 5.45
N CYS A 119 -1.86 14.29 5.48
CA CYS A 119 -2.10 15.06 6.69
C CYS A 119 -3.45 15.79 6.57
N SER A 120 -4.28 15.72 7.63
CA SER A 120 -5.58 16.42 7.70
C SER A 120 -5.85 16.92 9.12
N LYS A 121 -6.93 17.70 9.28
CA LYS A 121 -7.41 18.15 10.59
C LYS A 121 -7.99 16.99 11.40
N GLU A 122 -8.68 16.06 10.73
CA GLU A 122 -9.33 14.88 11.29
C GLU A 122 -8.56 13.62 10.92
N ALA A 123 -8.50 12.65 11.83
CA ALA A 123 -7.82 11.38 11.61
C ALA A 123 -8.50 10.55 10.51
N ALA A 124 -9.84 10.47 10.50
CA ALA A 124 -10.61 9.72 9.51
C ALA A 124 -10.37 10.25 8.08
N THR A 125 -10.46 11.57 7.89
CA THR A 125 -10.19 12.20 6.59
C THR A 125 -8.75 12.00 6.13
N ALA A 126 -7.77 12.02 7.07
CA ALA A 126 -6.37 11.76 6.76
C ALA A 126 -6.17 10.31 6.28
N THR A 127 -6.79 9.34 6.96
CA THR A 127 -6.71 7.92 6.62
C THR A 127 -7.32 7.63 5.26
N HIS A 128 -8.55 8.07 4.98
CA HIS A 128 -9.19 7.86 3.68
C HIS A 128 -8.35 8.39 2.51
N ARG A 129 -7.87 9.62 2.63
CA ARG A 129 -7.02 10.22 1.60
C ARG A 129 -5.66 9.54 1.47
N ALA A 130 -5.11 9.01 2.56
CA ALA A 130 -3.87 8.25 2.53
C ALA A 130 -4.06 6.89 1.86
N ILE A 131 -5.20 6.21 2.04
CA ILE A 131 -5.55 4.96 1.36
C ILE A 131 -5.62 5.17 -0.16
N ILE A 132 -6.31 6.23 -0.61
CA ILE A 132 -6.37 6.57 -2.04
C ILE A 132 -4.96 6.80 -2.61
N LEU A 133 -4.13 7.60 -1.91
CA LEU A 133 -2.76 7.84 -2.34
C LEU A 133 -1.89 6.58 -2.32
N ALA A 134 -2.10 5.69 -1.34
CA ALA A 134 -1.42 4.41 -1.29
C ALA A 134 -1.74 3.58 -2.54
N LYS A 135 -3.01 3.39 -2.88
CA LYS A 135 -3.42 2.64 -4.08
C LYS A 135 -2.79 3.18 -5.37
N LEU A 136 -2.65 4.50 -5.49
CA LEU A 136 -1.99 5.13 -6.65
C LEU A 136 -0.48 4.88 -6.70
N SER A 137 0.16 4.54 -5.58
CA SER A 137 1.60 4.29 -5.47
C SER A 137 1.96 2.81 -5.40
N THR A 138 1.17 1.93 -5.99
CA THR A 138 1.43 0.50 -5.99
C THR A 138 2.71 0.17 -6.75
N VAL A 139 3.60 -0.59 -6.10
CA VAL A 139 4.88 -1.02 -6.66
C VAL A 139 5.00 -2.53 -6.54
N PRO A 140 5.42 -3.23 -7.61
CA PRO A 140 5.74 -4.64 -7.54
C PRO A 140 7.07 -4.84 -6.83
N MET A 141 7.20 -5.95 -6.12
CA MET A 141 8.43 -6.38 -5.49
C MET A 141 8.97 -7.64 -6.14
N ARG A 142 10.23 -7.61 -6.50
CA ARG A 142 10.93 -8.80 -7.00
C ARG A 142 11.40 -9.65 -5.81
N ARG A 143 11.02 -10.92 -5.83
CA ARG A 143 11.49 -11.93 -4.87
C ARG A 143 12.55 -12.80 -5.52
N GLY A 144 13.48 -13.31 -4.70
CA GLY A 144 14.58 -14.14 -5.14
C GLY A 144 14.87 -15.29 -4.18
N TYR A 145 16.07 -15.81 -4.28
CA TYR A 145 16.58 -16.92 -3.48
C TYR A 145 17.89 -16.51 -2.81
N TRP A 146 18.16 -17.08 -1.64
CA TRP A 146 19.44 -16.86 -0.95
C TRP A 146 20.58 -17.68 -1.59
N GLY A 147 20.27 -18.88 -2.08
CA GLY A 147 21.23 -19.79 -2.71
C GLY A 147 20.56 -20.62 -3.81
N ASN A 148 20.30 -21.89 -3.55
CA ASN A 148 19.66 -22.77 -4.51
C ASN A 148 18.24 -22.34 -4.85
N LYS A 149 17.88 -22.36 -6.15
CA LYS A 149 16.57 -21.99 -6.67
C LYS A 149 15.57 -23.13 -6.51
N ILE A 150 15.24 -23.51 -5.27
CA ILE A 150 14.30 -24.59 -4.95
C ILE A 150 12.99 -23.99 -4.42
N GLY A 151 11.86 -24.37 -4.99
CA GLY A 151 10.52 -23.94 -4.58
C GLY A 151 10.20 -22.47 -4.94
N LYS A 152 9.26 -21.85 -4.22
CA LYS A 152 8.86 -20.46 -4.46
C LYS A 152 9.96 -19.49 -3.96
N PRO A 153 10.15 -18.34 -4.65
CA PRO A 153 11.08 -17.31 -4.17
C PRO A 153 10.61 -16.76 -2.82
N HIS A 154 11.51 -16.59 -1.87
CA HIS A 154 11.20 -16.32 -0.47
C HIS A 154 11.89 -15.08 0.11
N THR A 155 12.96 -14.58 -0.51
CA THR A 155 13.79 -13.50 0.00
C THR A 155 14.03 -12.42 -1.06
N ASP A 156 14.83 -11.42 -0.73
CA ASP A 156 15.27 -10.39 -1.67
C ASP A 156 16.27 -10.97 -2.69
N PRO A 157 16.24 -10.48 -3.95
CA PRO A 157 17.15 -10.99 -4.98
C PRO A 157 18.62 -10.58 -4.76
N CYS A 158 18.85 -9.44 -4.11
CA CYS A 158 20.17 -8.88 -3.82
C CYS A 158 20.09 -7.93 -2.63
N LYS A 159 21.25 -7.47 -2.14
CA LYS A 159 21.31 -6.43 -1.10
C LYS A 159 20.83 -5.11 -1.67
N VAL A 160 19.75 -4.56 -1.12
CA VAL A 160 19.14 -3.31 -1.57
C VAL A 160 19.15 -2.30 -0.45
N THR A 161 19.41 -1.03 -0.78
CA THR A 161 19.45 0.06 0.20
C THR A 161 18.45 1.14 -0.19
N GLY A 162 17.55 1.48 0.73
CA GLY A 162 16.62 2.60 0.60
C GLY A 162 16.97 3.73 1.56
N HIS A 163 16.64 4.97 1.19
CA HIS A 163 16.98 6.14 1.95
C HIS A 163 15.82 7.14 1.98
N CYS A 164 15.56 7.69 3.16
CA CYS A 164 14.61 8.80 3.31
C CYS A 164 15.00 9.71 4.47
N GLY A 165 15.35 10.96 4.16
CA GLY A 165 15.89 11.89 5.14
C GLY A 165 17.21 11.39 5.72
N SER A 166 17.31 11.26 7.05
CA SER A 166 18.49 10.69 7.73
C SER A 166 18.42 9.17 7.90
N VAL A 167 17.31 8.53 7.54
CA VAL A 167 17.11 7.10 7.73
C VAL A 167 17.61 6.33 6.50
N LEU A 168 18.44 5.36 6.73
CA LEU A 168 18.92 4.42 5.71
C LEU A 168 18.51 3.00 6.13
N VAL A 169 17.87 2.28 5.22
CA VAL A 169 17.45 0.89 5.43
C VAL A 169 18.11 0.03 4.38
N ARG A 170 18.71 -1.06 4.81
CA ARG A 170 19.31 -2.07 3.93
C ARG A 170 18.57 -3.39 4.10
N LEU A 171 18.10 -3.95 3.02
CA LEU A 171 17.56 -5.31 2.95
C LEU A 171 18.66 -6.26 2.53
N ILE A 172 18.75 -7.42 3.19
CA ILE A 172 19.79 -8.41 2.98
C ILE A 172 19.12 -9.78 2.84
N PRO A 173 19.40 -10.53 1.77
CA PRO A 173 18.85 -11.87 1.57
C PRO A 173 19.19 -12.80 2.75
N ALA A 174 18.23 -13.62 3.14
CA ALA A 174 18.34 -14.56 4.24
C ALA A 174 18.02 -16.00 3.78
N PRO A 175 18.59 -17.04 4.44
CA PRO A 175 18.24 -18.42 4.20
C PRO A 175 16.78 -18.68 4.60
N ARG A 176 16.23 -19.81 4.13
CA ARG A 176 14.86 -20.22 4.48
C ARG A 176 14.72 -20.43 5.97
N ASP A 177 13.49 -20.25 6.45
CA ASP A 177 13.10 -20.40 7.86
C ASP A 177 13.75 -19.43 8.84
N THR A 178 14.45 -18.39 8.34
CA THR A 178 14.99 -17.32 9.17
C THR A 178 13.88 -16.37 9.65
N GLY A 179 12.83 -16.20 8.84
CA GLY A 179 11.82 -15.20 9.07
C GLY A 179 12.32 -13.77 8.78
N ILE A 180 11.46 -12.78 9.07
CA ILE A 180 11.81 -11.37 8.88
C ILE A 180 12.43 -10.81 10.16
N VAL A 181 13.75 -10.63 10.15
CA VAL A 181 14.50 -10.01 11.26
C VAL A 181 14.57 -8.51 11.03
N SER A 182 13.65 -7.78 11.64
CA SER A 182 13.48 -6.34 11.43
C SER A 182 12.74 -5.66 12.58
N ALA A 183 12.82 -4.34 12.62
CA ALA A 183 11.97 -3.51 13.48
C ALA A 183 10.49 -3.66 13.04
N PRO A 184 9.51 -3.33 13.92
CA PRO A 184 8.08 -3.55 13.64
C PRO A 184 7.57 -2.92 12.34
N VAL A 185 7.98 -1.69 12.01
CA VAL A 185 7.51 -0.98 10.81
C VAL A 185 8.02 -1.62 9.51
N PRO A 186 9.32 -1.84 9.30
CA PRO A 186 9.80 -2.57 8.14
C PRO A 186 9.27 -4.01 8.07
N LYS A 187 9.15 -4.69 9.22
CA LYS A 187 8.63 -6.06 9.28
C LYS A 187 7.24 -6.17 8.66
N LYS A 188 6.34 -5.25 9.00
CA LYS A 188 4.97 -5.22 8.46
C LYS A 188 4.97 -4.95 6.94
N LEU A 189 5.78 -3.99 6.47
CA LEU A 189 5.90 -3.70 5.05
C LEU A 189 6.46 -4.89 4.24
N LEU A 190 7.48 -5.56 4.76
CA LEU A 190 8.07 -6.72 4.10
C LEU A 190 7.12 -7.92 4.10
N MET A 191 6.36 -8.11 5.19
CA MET A 191 5.30 -9.13 5.25
C MET A 191 4.21 -8.86 4.22
N MET A 192 3.74 -7.61 4.10
CA MET A 192 2.75 -7.20 3.10
C MET A 192 3.27 -7.35 1.67
N ALA A 193 4.58 -7.17 1.46
CA ALA A 193 5.25 -7.39 0.18
C ALA A 193 5.39 -8.88 -0.18
N GLY A 194 5.08 -9.79 0.76
CA GLY A 194 5.14 -11.24 0.54
C GLY A 194 6.54 -11.82 0.63
N ILE A 195 7.44 -11.19 1.39
CA ILE A 195 8.74 -11.77 1.75
C ILE A 195 8.57 -12.63 2.99
N SER A 196 9.20 -13.81 2.99
CA SER A 196 9.22 -14.71 4.12
C SER A 196 10.47 -14.52 4.98
N ASP A 197 11.62 -14.33 4.33
CA ASP A 197 12.93 -14.35 4.98
C ASP A 197 13.76 -13.14 4.54
N CYS A 198 14.17 -12.30 5.48
CA CYS A 198 15.01 -11.14 5.20
C CYS A 198 15.70 -10.65 6.47
N TYR A 199 16.99 -10.31 6.36
CA TYR A 199 17.68 -9.50 7.36
C TYR A 199 17.59 -8.03 6.99
N THR A 200 17.44 -7.18 7.98
CA THR A 200 17.41 -5.73 7.78
C THR A 200 18.48 -5.05 8.64
N SER A 201 19.09 -4.02 8.08
CA SER A 201 19.96 -3.12 8.82
C SER A 201 19.45 -1.70 8.66
N ALA A 202 19.27 -0.99 9.76
CA ALA A 202 18.79 0.39 9.75
C ALA A 202 19.82 1.32 10.39
N GLN A 203 20.00 2.49 9.80
CA GLN A 203 20.91 3.53 10.28
C GLN A 203 20.21 4.88 10.30
N GLY A 204 20.71 5.79 11.13
CA GLY A 204 20.18 7.13 11.26
C GLY A 204 19.07 7.25 12.30
N CYS A 205 18.18 8.23 12.15
CA CYS A 205 17.09 8.50 13.10
C CYS A 205 15.88 7.59 12.85
N THR A 206 15.97 6.32 13.23
CA THR A 206 14.89 5.32 13.06
C THR A 206 13.66 5.58 13.93
N ALA A 207 13.76 6.47 14.93
CA ALA A 207 12.62 6.90 15.73
C ALA A 207 11.56 7.65 14.92
N THR A 208 11.92 8.23 13.77
CA THR A 208 10.99 8.85 12.83
C THR A 208 10.30 7.76 11.99
N LEU A 209 9.23 7.16 12.52
CA LEU A 209 8.54 6.01 11.91
C LEU A 209 8.10 6.27 10.46
N GLY A 210 7.68 7.49 10.16
CA GLY A 210 7.28 7.84 8.79
C GLY A 210 8.42 7.83 7.77
N ASN A 211 9.61 8.33 8.14
CA ASN A 211 10.79 8.26 7.29
C ASN A 211 11.29 6.82 7.19
N PHE A 212 11.16 6.06 8.27
CA PHE A 212 11.54 4.65 8.28
C PHE A 212 10.68 3.82 7.31
N ALA A 213 9.35 4.03 7.32
CA ALA A 213 8.44 3.39 6.36
C ALA A 213 8.76 3.78 4.91
N LYS A 214 9.05 5.07 4.65
CA LYS A 214 9.42 5.54 3.31
C LYS A 214 10.74 4.97 2.82
N ALA A 215 11.76 4.90 3.69
CA ALA A 215 13.06 4.32 3.33
C ALA A 215 12.94 2.82 3.03
N THR A 216 12.09 2.09 3.77
CA THR A 216 11.81 0.67 3.50
C THR A 216 11.06 0.52 2.16
N PHE A 217 10.07 1.35 1.89
CA PHE A 217 9.35 1.35 0.63
C PHE A 217 10.26 1.67 -0.57
N ASP A 218 11.18 2.64 -0.42
CA ASP A 218 12.19 2.95 -1.43
C ASP A 218 13.12 1.75 -1.68
N ALA A 219 13.54 1.03 -0.63
CA ALA A 219 14.31 -0.20 -0.78
C ALA A 219 13.54 -1.27 -1.56
N ILE A 220 12.26 -1.48 -1.24
CA ILE A 220 11.40 -2.43 -1.94
C ILE A 220 11.25 -2.07 -3.42
N SER A 221 11.00 -0.81 -3.74
CA SER A 221 10.83 -0.36 -5.13
C SER A 221 12.09 -0.59 -5.96
N LYS A 222 13.27 -0.47 -5.35
CA LYS A 222 14.57 -0.68 -6.00
C LYS A 222 14.87 -2.14 -6.34
N THR A 223 14.14 -3.11 -5.81
CA THR A 223 14.37 -4.54 -6.11
C THR A 223 14.23 -4.87 -7.60
N TYR A 224 13.36 -4.16 -8.33
CA TYR A 224 13.22 -4.29 -9.78
C TYR A 224 14.18 -3.42 -10.58
N SER A 225 14.68 -2.33 -10.01
CA SER A 225 15.55 -1.40 -10.74
C SER A 225 17.03 -1.81 -10.75
N TYR A 226 17.47 -2.69 -9.85
CA TYR A 226 18.83 -3.20 -9.87
C TYR A 226 19.03 -4.23 -10.98
N LEU A 227 20.03 -3.97 -11.84
CA LEU A 227 20.46 -4.90 -12.85
C LEU A 227 21.22 -6.06 -12.20
N THR A 228 20.62 -7.23 -12.21
CA THR A 228 21.24 -8.49 -11.76
C THR A 228 21.71 -9.30 -12.99
N PRO A 229 22.69 -10.23 -12.86
CA PRO A 229 23.15 -11.06 -13.98
C PRO A 229 22.02 -11.80 -14.70
N ASP A 230 20.96 -12.17 -14.00
CA ASP A 230 19.77 -12.82 -14.56
C ASP A 230 19.00 -11.93 -15.55
N LEU A 231 19.09 -10.59 -15.39
CA LEU A 231 18.42 -9.60 -16.25
C LEU A 231 19.29 -9.07 -17.38
N SER A 232 20.58 -9.42 -17.43
CA SER A 232 21.50 -8.94 -18.47
C SER A 232 21.38 -9.69 -19.79
N LYS A 233 20.34 -10.50 -20.01
CA LYS A 233 20.02 -11.11 -21.30
C LYS A 233 19.48 -10.06 -22.26
N GLU A 234 19.60 -10.36 -23.57
CA GLU A 234 19.00 -9.51 -24.59
C GLU A 234 17.52 -9.26 -24.31
N THR A 235 17.18 -7.98 -24.21
CA THR A 235 15.78 -7.56 -24.01
C THR A 235 15.10 -7.40 -25.37
N VAL A 236 13.98 -8.07 -25.56
CA VAL A 236 13.10 -7.83 -26.70
C VAL A 236 12.38 -6.51 -26.47
N LEU A 237 12.58 -5.54 -27.38
CA LEU A 237 11.89 -4.27 -27.33
C LEU A 237 10.43 -4.46 -27.77
N THR A 238 9.51 -4.36 -26.80
CA THR A 238 8.07 -4.38 -27.06
C THR A 238 7.56 -2.95 -27.25
N LYS A 239 6.59 -2.78 -28.16
CA LYS A 239 5.93 -1.48 -28.34
C LYS A 239 5.08 -1.16 -27.11
N SER A 240 5.11 0.09 -26.66
CA SER A 240 4.21 0.52 -25.57
C SER A 240 2.76 0.55 -26.07
N PRO A 241 1.76 0.34 -25.19
CA PRO A 241 0.34 0.43 -25.58
C PRO A 241 -0.04 1.76 -26.23
N TYR A 242 0.63 2.85 -25.84
CA TYR A 242 0.41 4.16 -26.46
C TYR A 242 0.96 4.24 -27.89
N GLN A 243 2.01 3.50 -28.22
CA GLN A 243 2.54 3.42 -29.58
C GLN A 243 1.72 2.48 -30.45
N GLU A 244 1.18 1.41 -29.89
CA GLU A 244 0.36 0.44 -30.61
C GLU A 244 -1.01 1.01 -30.99
N PHE A 245 -1.61 1.79 -30.10
CA PHE A 245 -2.94 2.37 -30.28
C PHE A 245 -2.95 3.85 -30.68
N THR A 246 -1.91 4.35 -31.33
CA THR A 246 -1.80 5.76 -31.77
C THR A 246 -2.99 6.20 -32.62
N ASP A 247 -3.49 5.37 -33.53
CA ASP A 247 -4.60 5.69 -34.42
C ASP A 247 -5.89 6.00 -33.67
N HIS A 248 -6.10 5.36 -32.55
CA HIS A 248 -7.26 5.63 -31.70
C HIS A 248 -7.16 6.99 -31.01
N PHE A 249 -5.94 7.45 -30.67
CA PHE A 249 -5.75 8.77 -30.06
C PHE A 249 -6.00 9.88 -31.07
N VAL A 250 -5.56 9.73 -32.31
CA VAL A 250 -5.81 10.69 -33.38
C VAL A 250 -7.31 10.85 -33.65
N LYS A 251 -8.08 9.74 -33.70
CA LYS A 251 -9.52 9.76 -33.94
C LYS A 251 -10.31 10.44 -32.81
N THR A 252 -9.87 10.34 -31.55
CA THR A 252 -10.55 10.98 -30.42
C THR A 252 -10.26 12.48 -30.33
N HIS A 253 -9.10 12.95 -30.72
CA HIS A 253 -8.77 14.38 -30.72
C HIS A 253 -9.41 15.17 -31.87
N THR A 254 -9.62 14.57 -33.05
CA THR A 254 -10.25 15.23 -34.20
C THR A 254 -11.74 15.53 -33.99
N ARG A 255 -12.43 14.79 -33.12
CA ARG A 255 -13.86 15.02 -32.84
C ARG A 255 -14.15 16.25 -31.97
N VAL A 256 -13.20 16.73 -31.19
CA VAL A 256 -13.40 17.87 -30.26
C VAL A 256 -13.21 19.21 -30.99
N SER A 257 -12.42 19.25 -32.06
CA SER A 257 -12.18 20.50 -32.82
C SER A 257 -13.29 20.86 -33.79
N VAL A 258 -14.09 19.90 -34.28
CA VAL A 258 -15.17 20.15 -35.24
C VAL A 258 -16.44 20.74 -34.58
N GLN A 259 -16.67 20.52 -33.30
CA GLN A 259 -17.85 21.04 -32.59
C GLN A 259 -17.72 22.51 -32.15
N ARG A 260 -16.54 23.14 -32.26
CA ARG A 260 -16.35 24.56 -31.87
C ARG A 260 -16.53 25.58 -33.01
N THR A 261 -16.72 25.14 -34.24
CA THR A 261 -16.71 26.06 -35.41
C THR A 261 -18.10 26.37 -35.97
N GLN A 262 -19.19 25.95 -35.36
CA GLN A 262 -20.55 26.29 -35.85
C GLN A 262 -21.40 26.87 -34.68
N ALA A 263 -21.08 28.11 -34.31
CA ALA A 263 -22.10 28.99 -33.73
C ALA A 263 -22.72 29.78 -34.88
N PRO A 264 -24.05 29.73 -35.11
CA PRO A 264 -24.68 30.53 -36.14
C PRO A 264 -24.55 32.01 -35.79
N ALA A 265 -24.04 32.81 -36.72
CA ALA A 265 -24.07 34.25 -36.65
C ALA A 265 -25.55 34.73 -36.58
N VAL A 266 -25.93 35.27 -35.47
CA VAL A 266 -27.24 35.98 -35.35
C VAL A 266 -27.11 37.28 -36.08
N ALA A 267 -27.75 37.38 -37.26
CA ALA A 267 -27.90 38.65 -37.99
C ALA A 267 -28.80 39.54 -37.13
N ILE A 268 -28.25 40.67 -36.70
CA ILE A 268 -29.02 41.78 -36.11
C ILE A 268 -29.52 42.60 -37.28
N THR A 269 -30.81 42.58 -37.56
CA THR A 269 -31.54 43.57 -38.31
C THR A 269 -32.09 44.59 -37.34
#